data_91324a22373a269d02ceeeea17224a90
#
_entry.id   91324a22373a269d02ceeeea17224a90
#
_cell.length_a   1.000
_cell.length_b   1.000
_cell.length_c   1.000
_cell.angle_alpha   90.00
_cell.angle_beta   90.00
_cell.angle_gamma   90.00
#
_symmetry.space_group_name_H-M   'P 1'
#
loop_
_entity.id
_entity.type
_entity.pdbx_description
1 polymer ?
#
loop_
_entity_poly.entity_id
_entity_poly.type
_entity_poly.pdbx_seq_one_letter_code
_entity_poly.pdbx_strand_id
1 'polypeptide(L)'
;MDNMTVDRDALFIGGRWVAPQEGAAADVVEAATEKVLARSALASAADIDAAVAAARDALRGPWGQLDNRARADLLDVFASALKKRGRDTATLVTRENGMPISLSAGVNGFGPAAMIRYYAALVREAASEDVRPSAFGGRTVVRREPVGVVAAITPWNYPQPLAAMKIAPALAAGCTVILKAAPETALDAFAFADAAEEAGLPPGVLNIVPAGREASAYLVQHPGVDKVAFTGSTAAGRAIGEVCGRLLRPVTLELGGKSAAIVAADADLSVFAANLAEVSLVNNGQTCHASTRILAPRARYDEVVEAVTETVRGLVVGDPLDKATAIGPLVSAAQRERVLGYIEDGRSAGYRTTTGGGVPDSQSLGWFVEPTVFVDVDNSARIAQEEIFGPVLTITPYTDEDEAVAIANDSEYGLGGTVWTADEEHGLALASRIHSGTVGVNHYALDLDAPFGGVKSSGLGRELGPEGLNPYFATKSVYFGTR
;
A
#
# COMPACT_ATOMS: atom_id res chain seq x y z
N MET A 1 26.24 16.62 1.29
CA MET A 1 25.04 15.77 1.15
C MET A 1 25.05 14.52 2.05
N ASP A 2 25.93 14.47 3.05
CA ASP A 2 26.16 13.25 3.88
C ASP A 2 25.48 13.23 5.25
N ASN A 3 24.41 13.99 5.45
CA ASN A 3 23.81 14.12 6.79
C ASN A 3 22.40 13.50 6.90
N MET A 4 21.96 12.67 5.92
CA MET A 4 20.59 12.17 5.87
C MET A 4 20.40 10.73 6.37
N THR A 5 21.47 10.03 6.69
CA THR A 5 21.40 8.65 7.20
C THR A 5 22.03 8.59 8.58
N VAL A 6 21.18 8.77 9.58
CA VAL A 6 21.55 8.65 11.00
C VAL A 6 20.88 7.40 11.54
N ASP A 7 21.61 6.62 12.30
CA ASP A 7 21.04 5.50 13.05
C ASP A 7 19.85 5.95 13.90
N ARG A 8 18.80 5.17 13.88
CA ARG A 8 17.58 5.38 14.66
C ARG A 8 17.53 4.35 15.79
N ASP A 9 18.27 4.64 16.87
CA ASP A 9 18.42 3.73 18.01
C ASP A 9 17.23 3.75 18.99
N ALA A 10 16.22 4.56 18.71
CA ALA A 10 15.06 4.74 19.56
C ALA A 10 13.75 4.53 18.79
N LEU A 11 12.75 4.04 19.50
CA LEU A 11 11.35 3.97 19.09
C LEU A 11 10.64 5.27 19.49
N PHE A 12 9.53 5.62 18.84
CA PHE A 12 8.71 6.75 19.25
C PHE A 12 7.43 6.24 19.93
N ILE A 13 7.40 6.32 21.27
CA ILE A 13 6.31 5.79 22.09
C ILE A 13 5.89 6.86 23.11
N GLY A 14 4.59 7.11 23.21
CA GLY A 14 4.05 8.06 24.20
C GLY A 14 4.55 9.48 23.99
N GLY A 15 4.81 9.89 22.73
CA GLY A 15 5.33 11.22 22.40
C GLY A 15 6.79 11.43 22.77
N ARG A 16 7.56 10.36 22.95
CA ARG A 16 8.97 10.41 23.34
C ARG A 16 9.79 9.38 22.58
N TRP A 17 11.06 9.69 22.36
CA TRP A 17 12.05 8.77 21.85
C TRP A 17 12.55 7.88 22.99
N VAL A 18 12.38 6.56 22.87
CA VAL A 18 12.73 5.58 23.91
C VAL A 18 13.59 4.48 23.30
N ALA A 19 14.64 4.08 24.03
CA ALA A 19 15.43 2.92 23.63
C ALA A 19 14.57 1.65 23.70
N PRO A 20 14.71 0.70 22.74
CA PRO A 20 13.99 -0.57 22.79
C PRO A 20 14.38 -1.37 24.02
N GLN A 21 13.40 -2.00 24.68
CA GLN A 21 13.64 -2.68 25.96
C GLN A 21 14.55 -3.90 25.83
N GLU A 22 14.53 -4.59 24.71
CA GLU A 22 15.40 -5.76 24.46
C GLU A 22 16.62 -5.42 23.59
N GLY A 23 16.82 -4.14 23.22
CA GLY A 23 17.95 -3.68 22.44
C GLY A 23 18.03 -4.24 21.02
N ALA A 24 16.92 -4.74 20.47
CA ALA A 24 16.87 -5.27 19.13
C ALA A 24 17.03 -4.15 18.08
N ALA A 25 17.79 -4.41 17.03
CA ALA A 25 17.96 -3.50 15.89
C ALA A 25 18.13 -4.30 14.60
N ALA A 26 17.84 -3.66 13.46
CA ALA A 26 18.09 -4.19 12.12
C ALA A 26 18.95 -3.22 11.33
N ASP A 27 19.81 -3.77 10.49
CA ASP A 27 20.49 -3.00 9.46
C ASP A 27 19.50 -2.74 8.32
N VAL A 28 19.34 -1.48 7.95
CA VAL A 28 18.61 -1.08 6.75
C VAL A 28 19.64 -0.97 5.63
N VAL A 29 19.44 -1.72 4.57
CA VAL A 29 20.41 -1.88 3.49
C VAL A 29 19.94 -1.09 2.28
N GLU A 30 20.86 -0.31 1.69
CA GLU A 30 20.60 0.43 0.46
C GLU A 30 20.49 -0.53 -0.73
N ALA A 31 19.30 -0.60 -1.34
CA ALA A 31 18.95 -1.57 -2.35
C ALA A 31 19.86 -1.56 -3.59
N ALA A 32 20.38 -0.40 -3.98
CA ALA A 32 21.23 -0.22 -5.15
C ALA A 32 22.71 -0.59 -4.93
N THR A 33 23.19 -0.57 -3.67
CA THR A 33 24.62 -0.75 -3.37
C THR A 33 24.90 -1.93 -2.46
N GLU A 34 23.88 -2.57 -1.91
CA GLU A 34 23.96 -3.68 -0.92
C GLU A 34 24.71 -3.29 0.37
N LYS A 35 24.92 -2.00 0.60
CA LYS A 35 25.60 -1.49 1.79
C LYS A 35 24.61 -1.11 2.87
N VAL A 36 25.02 -1.26 4.14
CA VAL A 36 24.22 -0.77 5.26
C VAL A 36 24.09 0.74 5.15
N LEU A 37 22.85 1.20 5.09
CA LEU A 37 22.49 2.62 5.03
C LEU A 37 22.52 3.25 6.42
N ALA A 38 21.87 2.60 7.38
CA ALA A 38 21.85 2.92 8.79
C ALA A 38 21.22 1.76 9.58
N ARG A 39 21.20 1.86 10.90
CA ARG A 39 20.52 0.90 11.78
C ARG A 39 19.21 1.48 12.30
N SER A 40 18.23 0.64 12.49
CA SER A 40 16.94 0.99 13.09
C SER A 40 16.67 0.13 14.31
N ALA A 41 16.21 0.75 15.40
CA ALA A 41 15.62 0.05 16.53
C ALA A 41 14.44 -0.80 16.09
N LEU A 42 14.31 -2.00 16.64
CA LEU A 42 13.14 -2.87 16.48
C LEU A 42 12.44 -3.06 17.82
N ALA A 43 11.11 -2.96 17.80
CA ALA A 43 10.29 -3.15 18.98
C ALA A 43 10.19 -4.63 19.37
N SER A 44 10.28 -4.89 20.67
CA SER A 44 9.95 -6.15 21.33
C SER A 44 8.47 -6.21 21.74
N ALA A 45 8.02 -7.32 22.30
CA ALA A 45 6.69 -7.45 22.89
C ALA A 45 6.45 -6.43 24.02
N ALA A 46 7.47 -6.18 24.86
CA ALA A 46 7.38 -5.21 25.94
C ALA A 46 7.26 -3.76 25.42
N ASP A 47 7.90 -3.42 24.29
CA ASP A 47 7.73 -2.12 23.65
C ASP A 47 6.33 -1.96 23.04
N ILE A 48 5.77 -3.05 22.51
CA ILE A 48 4.37 -3.08 22.03
C ILE A 48 3.41 -2.83 23.20
N ASP A 49 3.62 -3.47 24.36
CA ASP A 49 2.82 -3.21 25.58
C ASP A 49 2.87 -1.73 25.97
N ALA A 50 4.05 -1.13 25.96
CA ALA A 50 4.24 0.29 26.29
C ALA A 50 3.51 1.19 25.26
N ALA A 51 3.60 0.88 23.98
CA ALA A 51 2.93 1.64 22.90
C ALA A 51 1.40 1.55 23.04
N VAL A 52 0.86 0.35 23.32
CA VAL A 52 -0.58 0.15 23.53
C VAL A 52 -1.06 0.88 24.78
N ALA A 53 -0.31 0.84 25.88
CA ALA A 53 -0.65 1.58 27.09
C ALA A 53 -0.71 3.08 26.83
N ALA A 54 0.32 3.64 26.17
CA ALA A 54 0.37 5.05 25.79
C ALA A 54 -0.81 5.45 24.87
N ALA A 55 -1.15 4.60 23.89
CA ALA A 55 -2.27 4.82 22.99
C ALA A 55 -3.62 4.83 23.74
N ARG A 56 -3.81 3.91 24.68
CA ARG A 56 -4.99 3.85 25.54
C ARG A 56 -5.14 5.07 26.45
N ASP A 57 -4.04 5.54 27.01
CA ASP A 57 -4.05 6.74 27.89
C ASP A 57 -4.35 8.00 27.06
N ALA A 58 -3.84 8.12 25.84
CA ALA A 58 -4.13 9.24 24.96
C ALA A 58 -5.63 9.33 24.63
N LEU A 59 -6.33 8.20 24.42
CA LEU A 59 -7.79 8.18 24.18
C LEU A 59 -8.59 8.75 25.36
N ARG A 60 -8.10 8.59 26.60
CA ARG A 60 -8.74 9.11 27.81
C ARG A 60 -8.32 10.53 28.11
N GLY A 61 -7.23 10.99 27.48
CA GLY A 61 -6.61 12.30 27.68
C GLY A 61 -7.22 13.41 26.82
N PRO A 62 -6.49 14.52 26.64
CA PRO A 62 -6.94 15.66 25.86
C PRO A 62 -7.35 15.31 24.42
N TRP A 63 -6.69 14.34 23.78
CA TRP A 63 -7.00 13.88 22.42
C TRP A 63 -8.45 13.41 22.29
N GLY A 64 -8.92 12.56 23.20
CA GLY A 64 -10.27 12.02 23.18
C GLY A 64 -11.37 13.06 23.47
N GLN A 65 -10.99 14.25 23.92
CA GLN A 65 -11.91 15.36 24.19
C GLN A 65 -12.03 16.37 23.03
N LEU A 66 -11.15 16.25 22.00
CA LEU A 66 -11.18 17.15 20.84
C LEU A 66 -12.44 16.93 20.02
N ASP A 67 -13.11 18.01 19.67
CA ASP A 67 -14.12 17.97 18.61
C ASP A 67 -13.48 17.78 17.23
N ASN A 68 -14.31 17.54 16.23
CA ASN A 68 -13.85 17.28 14.85
C ASN A 68 -13.04 18.47 14.29
N ARG A 69 -13.41 19.70 14.60
CA ARG A 69 -12.72 20.90 14.08
C ARG A 69 -11.35 21.07 14.70
N ALA A 70 -11.25 21.01 16.03
CA ALA A 70 -9.96 21.11 16.72
C ALA A 70 -8.99 19.99 16.32
N ARG A 71 -9.52 18.79 16.11
CA ARG A 71 -8.75 17.65 15.62
C ARG A 71 -8.26 17.87 14.19
N ALA A 72 -9.12 18.34 13.28
CA ALA A 72 -8.76 18.66 11.91
C ALA A 72 -7.69 19.77 11.84
N ASP A 73 -7.80 20.82 12.67
CA ASP A 73 -6.79 21.89 12.75
C ASP A 73 -5.42 21.33 13.15
N LEU A 74 -5.36 20.43 14.13
CA LEU A 74 -4.12 19.78 14.54
C LEU A 74 -3.55 18.87 13.45
N LEU A 75 -4.41 18.15 12.71
CA LEU A 75 -3.99 17.33 11.57
C LEU A 75 -3.43 18.17 10.42
N ASP A 76 -3.93 19.38 10.18
CA ASP A 76 -3.38 20.31 9.18
C ASP A 76 -1.96 20.79 9.58
N VAL A 77 -1.71 21.00 10.87
CA VAL A 77 -0.37 21.30 11.38
C VAL A 77 0.56 20.08 11.18
N PHE A 78 0.09 18.89 11.51
CA PHE A 78 0.83 17.63 11.30
C PHE A 78 1.16 17.39 9.83
N ALA A 79 0.18 17.57 8.93
CA ALA A 79 0.40 17.47 7.48
C ALA A 79 1.43 18.49 6.98
N SER A 80 1.44 19.70 7.56
CA SER A 80 2.41 20.74 7.19
C SER A 80 3.82 20.40 7.64
N ALA A 81 3.97 19.85 8.85
CA ALA A 81 5.25 19.35 9.37
C ALA A 81 5.79 18.18 8.54
N LEU A 82 4.91 17.25 8.11
CA LEU A 82 5.28 16.12 7.26
C LEU A 82 5.70 16.60 5.85
N LYS A 83 4.97 17.56 5.26
CA LYS A 83 5.30 18.13 3.95
C LYS A 83 6.70 18.75 3.90
N LYS A 84 7.17 19.38 4.98
CA LYS A 84 8.52 19.96 5.06
C LYS A 84 9.62 18.91 4.88
N ARG A 85 9.35 17.66 5.30
CA ARG A 85 10.28 16.52 5.26
C ARG A 85 10.19 15.73 3.95
N GLY A 86 9.19 16.03 3.10
CA GLY A 86 8.84 15.20 1.97
C GLY A 86 9.99 14.89 0.99
N ARG A 87 10.87 15.88 0.68
CA ARG A 87 12.01 15.64 -0.20
C ARG A 87 13.00 14.63 0.39
N ASP A 88 13.32 14.80 1.66
CA ASP A 88 14.31 13.97 2.37
C ASP A 88 13.74 12.56 2.54
N THR A 89 12.46 12.47 2.92
CA THR A 89 11.73 11.20 3.03
C THR A 89 11.69 10.45 1.69
N ALA A 90 11.39 11.13 0.58
CA ALA A 90 11.37 10.51 -0.74
C ALA A 90 12.75 9.96 -1.13
N THR A 91 13.82 10.71 -0.86
CA THR A 91 15.20 10.26 -1.11
C THR A 91 15.56 9.07 -0.24
N LEU A 92 15.17 9.09 1.03
CA LEU A 92 15.42 7.99 1.96
C LEU A 92 14.72 6.71 1.50
N VAL A 93 13.42 6.77 1.18
CA VAL A 93 12.66 5.62 0.66
C VAL A 93 13.28 5.07 -0.63
N THR A 94 13.71 5.95 -1.56
CA THR A 94 14.42 5.52 -2.77
C THR A 94 15.66 4.70 -2.46
N ARG A 95 16.42 5.07 -1.44
CA ARG A 95 17.61 4.33 -1.01
C ARG A 95 17.26 3.00 -0.32
N GLU A 96 16.24 3.01 0.55
CA GLU A 96 15.80 1.83 1.31
C GLU A 96 15.23 0.74 0.40
N ASN A 97 14.31 1.10 -0.53
CA ASN A 97 13.56 0.08 -1.27
C ASN A 97 13.80 0.05 -2.78
N GLY A 98 14.67 0.94 -3.30
CA GLY A 98 14.99 0.98 -4.72
C GLY A 98 13.97 1.66 -5.63
N MET A 99 12.91 2.27 -5.10
CA MET A 99 11.90 2.99 -5.89
C MET A 99 12.56 4.15 -6.65
N PRO A 100 12.35 4.32 -7.97
CA PRO A 100 12.85 5.47 -8.69
C PRO A 100 12.44 6.80 -8.05
N ILE A 101 13.37 7.74 -7.91
CA ILE A 101 13.15 9.05 -7.27
C ILE A 101 12.08 9.87 -7.97
N SER A 102 11.90 9.69 -9.26
CA SER A 102 10.84 10.33 -10.07
C SER A 102 9.45 9.95 -9.56
N LEU A 103 9.25 8.70 -9.14
CA LEU A 103 8.03 8.20 -8.52
C LEU A 103 7.97 8.58 -7.03
N SER A 104 9.04 8.30 -6.29
CA SER A 104 9.09 8.48 -4.83
C SER A 104 8.81 9.91 -4.40
N ALA A 105 9.28 10.91 -5.15
CA ALA A 105 9.04 12.32 -4.86
C ALA A 105 7.55 12.66 -4.72
N GLY A 106 6.71 12.10 -5.58
CA GLY A 106 5.26 12.26 -5.51
C GLY A 106 4.64 11.44 -4.40
N VAL A 107 4.81 10.11 -4.48
CA VAL A 107 4.05 9.17 -3.64
C VAL A 107 4.53 9.13 -2.19
N ASN A 108 5.84 9.15 -1.93
CA ASN A 108 6.39 9.13 -0.58
C ASN A 108 6.67 10.53 -0.03
N GLY A 109 6.99 11.50 -0.89
CA GLY A 109 7.33 12.84 -0.47
C GLY A 109 6.13 13.73 -0.16
N PHE A 110 5.15 13.79 -1.04
CA PHE A 110 4.01 14.71 -0.94
C PHE A 110 2.68 14.03 -0.65
N GLY A 111 2.49 12.80 -1.10
CA GLY A 111 1.25 12.03 -0.96
C GLY A 111 0.73 11.94 0.48
N PRO A 112 1.57 11.56 1.47
CA PRO A 112 1.14 11.42 2.86
C PRO A 112 0.53 12.68 3.46
N ALA A 113 1.15 13.84 3.23
CA ALA A 113 0.63 15.12 3.71
C ALA A 113 -0.72 15.49 3.04
N ALA A 114 -0.89 15.16 1.76
CA ALA A 114 -2.14 15.36 1.04
C ALA A 114 -3.26 14.48 1.63
N MET A 115 -2.99 13.21 1.92
CA MET A 115 -3.95 12.29 2.55
C MET A 115 -4.40 12.77 3.94
N ILE A 116 -3.46 13.25 4.78
CA ILE A 116 -3.81 13.77 6.10
C ILE A 116 -4.74 14.97 5.97
N ARG A 117 -4.45 15.90 5.05
CA ARG A 117 -5.31 17.07 4.79
C ARG A 117 -6.68 16.67 4.26
N TYR A 118 -6.73 15.70 3.36
CA TYR A 118 -7.98 15.19 2.83
C TYR A 118 -8.90 14.70 3.94
N TYR A 119 -8.42 13.83 4.83
CA TYR A 119 -9.22 13.32 5.94
C TYR A 119 -9.50 14.37 7.02
N ALA A 120 -8.60 15.33 7.24
CA ALA A 120 -8.84 16.48 8.10
C ALA A 120 -10.03 17.31 7.57
N ALA A 121 -10.06 17.56 6.26
CA ALA A 121 -11.17 18.27 5.63
C ALA A 121 -12.49 17.50 5.75
N LEU A 122 -12.49 16.19 5.50
CA LEU A 122 -13.68 15.34 5.61
C LEU A 122 -14.31 15.39 7.01
N VAL A 123 -13.51 15.31 8.06
CA VAL A 123 -14.07 15.29 9.43
C VAL A 123 -14.42 16.67 9.94
N ARG A 124 -13.81 17.74 9.44
CA ARG A 124 -14.08 19.12 9.86
C ARG A 124 -15.55 19.50 9.73
N GLU A 125 -16.19 19.04 8.65
CA GLU A 125 -17.59 19.31 8.34
C GLU A 125 -18.53 18.14 8.71
N ALA A 126 -17.96 17.01 9.17
CA ALA A 126 -18.76 15.84 9.49
C ALA A 126 -19.53 16.02 10.80
N ALA A 127 -20.83 15.71 10.77
CA ALA A 127 -21.62 15.61 12.00
C ALA A 127 -21.22 14.35 12.79
N SER A 128 -20.94 14.53 14.07
CA SER A 128 -20.69 13.42 15.01
C SER A 128 -21.98 12.68 15.41
N GLU A 129 -23.13 13.32 15.23
CA GLU A 129 -24.45 12.82 15.59
C GLU A 129 -25.45 13.03 14.47
N ASP A 130 -26.33 12.04 14.27
CA ASP A 130 -27.47 12.10 13.36
C ASP A 130 -28.75 11.85 14.18
N VAL A 131 -29.64 12.84 14.21
CA VAL A 131 -30.88 12.78 14.97
C VAL A 131 -32.04 12.37 14.08
N ARG A 132 -32.57 11.19 14.32
CA ARG A 132 -33.65 10.57 13.53
C ARG A 132 -34.96 10.53 14.32
N PRO A 133 -36.14 10.81 13.70
CA PRO A 133 -37.41 10.53 14.31
C PRO A 133 -37.56 9.01 14.52
N SER A 134 -38.08 8.59 15.68
CA SER A 134 -38.34 7.17 15.94
C SER A 134 -39.73 6.79 15.41
N ALA A 135 -39.82 5.64 14.72
CA ALA A 135 -41.08 5.06 14.25
C ALA A 135 -42.03 4.67 15.42
N PHE A 136 -41.49 4.53 16.64
CA PHE A 136 -42.26 4.20 17.85
C PHE A 136 -42.50 5.42 18.77
N GLY A 137 -42.32 6.63 18.26
CA GLY A 137 -42.39 7.87 19.03
C GLY A 137 -41.05 8.25 19.68
N GLY A 138 -40.85 9.56 19.90
CA GLY A 138 -39.60 10.13 20.38
C GLY A 138 -38.53 10.28 19.29
N ARG A 139 -37.25 10.16 19.63
CA ARG A 139 -36.14 10.31 18.68
C ARG A 139 -35.01 9.32 19.01
N THR A 140 -34.21 9.01 17.99
CA THR A 140 -32.95 8.27 18.12
C THR A 140 -31.78 9.16 17.72
N VAL A 141 -30.76 9.24 18.54
CA VAL A 141 -29.48 9.87 18.18
C VAL A 141 -28.49 8.78 17.81
N VAL A 142 -28.02 8.81 16.57
CA VAL A 142 -26.98 7.90 16.07
C VAL A 142 -25.64 8.63 16.16
N ARG A 143 -24.73 8.12 16.98
CA ARG A 143 -23.40 8.69 17.21
C ARG A 143 -22.34 7.91 16.49
N ARG A 144 -21.33 8.62 15.97
CA ARG A 144 -20.07 8.05 15.47
C ARG A 144 -19.00 8.28 16.52
N GLU A 145 -18.48 7.20 17.10
CA GLU A 145 -17.42 7.24 18.11
C GLU A 145 -16.16 6.56 17.53
N PRO A 146 -14.92 7.02 17.87
CA PRO A 146 -13.70 6.33 17.41
C PRO A 146 -13.70 4.87 17.88
N VAL A 147 -13.23 3.94 17.03
CA VAL A 147 -13.16 2.51 17.43
C VAL A 147 -12.15 2.29 18.56
N GLY A 148 -11.14 3.15 18.73
CA GLY A 148 -10.16 3.06 19.80
C GLY A 148 -8.70 3.04 19.30
N VAL A 149 -7.90 2.08 19.79
CA VAL A 149 -6.49 1.89 19.41
C VAL A 149 -6.41 1.10 18.11
N VAL A 150 -5.71 1.65 17.12
CA VAL A 150 -5.51 1.04 15.80
C VAL A 150 -4.08 0.54 15.66
N ALA A 151 -3.92 -0.74 15.37
CA ALA A 151 -2.65 -1.30 14.88
C ALA A 151 -2.60 -1.10 13.35
N ALA A 152 -1.77 -0.16 12.91
CA ALA A 152 -1.48 0.12 11.51
C ALA A 152 -0.20 -0.63 11.11
N ILE A 153 -0.34 -1.65 10.26
CA ILE A 153 0.78 -2.54 9.89
C ILE A 153 1.05 -2.38 8.41
N THR A 154 2.25 -1.91 8.06
CA THR A 154 2.62 -1.54 6.70
C THR A 154 3.76 -2.40 6.16
N PRO A 155 3.76 -2.68 4.84
CA PRO A 155 4.86 -3.30 4.13
C PRO A 155 5.90 -2.26 3.70
N TRP A 156 6.90 -2.73 2.98
CA TRP A 156 8.08 -1.97 2.55
C TRP A 156 7.95 -1.31 1.16
N ASN A 157 6.96 -1.67 0.34
CA ASN A 157 6.94 -1.24 -1.08
C ASN A 157 6.52 0.23 -1.30
N TYR A 158 5.52 0.70 -0.57
CA TYR A 158 5.07 2.10 -0.54
C TYR A 158 4.92 2.55 0.92
N PRO A 159 6.03 2.62 1.69
CA PRO A 159 5.93 2.71 3.14
C PRO A 159 5.19 3.95 3.62
N GLN A 160 5.47 5.12 3.03
CA GLN A 160 4.87 6.39 3.43
C GLN A 160 3.37 6.51 3.07
N PRO A 161 2.92 6.29 1.81
CA PRO A 161 1.50 6.40 1.50
C PRO A 161 0.67 5.31 2.19
N LEU A 162 1.17 4.06 2.29
CA LEU A 162 0.44 2.99 2.97
C LEU A 162 0.34 3.22 4.49
N ALA A 163 1.31 3.89 5.11
CA ALA A 163 1.19 4.36 6.47
C ALA A 163 0.14 5.48 6.58
N ALA A 164 0.18 6.46 5.68
CA ALA A 164 -0.75 7.57 5.67
C ALA A 164 -2.21 7.12 5.42
N MET A 165 -2.45 6.12 4.55
CA MET A 165 -3.78 5.52 4.31
C MET A 165 -4.41 4.94 5.58
N LYS A 166 -3.62 4.61 6.59
CA LYS A 166 -4.07 4.08 7.88
C LYS A 166 -4.07 5.15 8.97
N ILE A 167 -3.01 5.93 9.05
CA ILE A 167 -2.85 6.99 10.07
C ILE A 167 -3.88 8.09 9.87
N ALA A 168 -4.05 8.59 8.64
CA ALA A 168 -4.87 9.75 8.36
C ALA A 168 -6.36 9.53 8.74
N PRO A 169 -7.06 8.49 8.25
CA PRO A 169 -8.44 8.25 8.63
C PRO A 169 -8.60 7.86 10.10
N ALA A 170 -7.64 7.10 10.68
CA ALA A 170 -7.68 6.73 12.09
C ALA A 170 -7.61 7.96 13.01
N LEU A 171 -6.64 8.84 12.79
CA LEU A 171 -6.52 10.08 13.56
C LEU A 171 -7.70 11.02 13.30
N ALA A 172 -8.16 11.14 12.06
CA ALA A 172 -9.34 11.95 11.73
C ALA A 172 -10.58 11.46 12.48
N ALA A 173 -10.80 10.16 12.59
CA ALA A 173 -11.90 9.59 13.38
C ALA A 173 -11.73 9.79 14.90
N GLY A 174 -10.54 10.17 15.39
CA GLY A 174 -10.24 10.32 16.81
C GLY A 174 -9.64 9.09 17.47
N CYS A 175 -9.26 8.07 16.67
CA CYS A 175 -8.50 6.92 17.15
C CYS A 175 -7.07 7.32 17.53
N THR A 176 -6.37 6.43 18.23
CA THR A 176 -4.92 6.48 18.40
C THR A 176 -4.27 5.38 17.56
N VAL A 177 -3.03 5.57 17.16
CA VAL A 177 -2.37 4.70 16.19
C VAL A 177 -1.04 4.17 16.71
N ILE A 178 -0.82 2.88 16.48
CA ILE A 178 0.49 2.23 16.60
C ILE A 178 0.89 1.81 15.18
N LEU A 179 1.84 2.54 14.58
CA LEU A 179 2.40 2.20 13.29
C LEU A 179 3.51 1.18 13.45
N LYS A 180 3.29 -0.02 12.93
CA LYS A 180 4.32 -1.04 12.76
C LYS A 180 4.87 -0.95 11.32
N ALA A 181 6.03 -0.34 11.15
CA ALA A 181 6.76 -0.31 9.89
C ALA A 181 7.51 -1.63 9.63
N ALA A 182 7.78 -1.93 8.35
CA ALA A 182 8.61 -3.05 7.94
C ALA A 182 10.09 -2.79 8.25
N PRO A 183 10.87 -3.81 8.66
CA PRO A 183 12.30 -3.62 8.96
C PRO A 183 13.12 -3.15 7.76
N GLU A 184 12.74 -3.55 6.55
CA GLU A 184 13.42 -3.21 5.30
C GLU A 184 13.38 -1.70 5.00
N THR A 185 12.33 -1.00 5.45
CA THR A 185 12.14 0.45 5.26
C THR A 185 11.73 1.09 6.60
N ALA A 186 12.53 0.82 7.63
CA ALA A 186 12.20 1.26 8.97
C ALA A 186 12.51 2.73 9.23
N LEU A 187 13.51 3.28 8.54
CA LEU A 187 14.02 4.63 8.82
C LEU A 187 13.01 5.71 8.39
N ASP A 188 12.36 5.52 7.24
CA ASP A 188 11.42 6.48 6.70
C ASP A 188 10.20 6.70 7.61
N ALA A 189 9.78 5.66 8.35
CA ALA A 189 8.63 5.71 9.25
C ALA A 189 8.79 6.76 10.36
N PHE A 190 10.01 7.06 10.76
CA PHE A 190 10.28 8.07 11.78
C PHE A 190 10.03 9.51 11.30
N ALA A 191 9.85 9.74 9.99
CA ALA A 191 9.38 11.03 9.50
C ALA A 191 8.00 11.40 10.07
N PHE A 192 7.14 10.41 10.31
CA PHE A 192 5.86 10.63 11.00
C PHE A 192 6.05 10.98 12.47
N ALA A 193 7.04 10.38 13.16
CA ALA A 193 7.36 10.71 14.54
C ALA A 193 7.90 12.14 14.69
N ASP A 194 8.89 12.49 13.86
CA ASP A 194 9.48 13.85 13.83
C ASP A 194 8.41 14.91 13.50
N ALA A 195 7.47 14.59 12.61
CA ALA A 195 6.36 15.49 12.25
C ALA A 195 5.31 15.59 13.36
N ALA A 196 5.02 14.49 14.07
CA ALA A 196 4.09 14.46 15.19
C ALA A 196 4.60 15.30 16.37
N GLU A 197 5.90 15.20 16.68
CA GLU A 197 6.56 16.00 17.70
C GLU A 197 6.54 17.50 17.34
N GLU A 198 6.91 17.87 16.09
CA GLU A 198 6.87 19.26 15.61
C GLU A 198 5.44 19.83 15.63
N ALA A 199 4.44 19.03 15.29
CA ALA A 199 3.04 19.44 15.28
C ALA A 199 2.41 19.54 16.68
N GLY A 200 3.09 19.03 17.71
CA GLY A 200 2.55 18.97 19.06
C GLY A 200 1.37 18.00 19.21
N LEU A 201 1.38 16.88 18.47
CA LEU A 201 0.39 15.83 18.71
C LEU A 201 0.48 15.35 20.15
N PRO A 202 -0.66 15.19 20.86
CA PRO A 202 -0.62 14.75 22.25
C PRO A 202 0.11 13.41 22.43
N PRO A 203 0.86 13.22 23.51
CA PRO A 203 1.61 11.99 23.78
C PRO A 203 0.73 10.75 23.64
N GLY A 204 1.23 9.73 22.91
CA GLY A 204 0.55 8.45 22.70
C GLY A 204 -0.50 8.42 21.57
N VAL A 205 -0.86 9.56 20.97
CA VAL A 205 -1.78 9.61 19.82
C VAL A 205 -1.22 8.86 18.61
N LEU A 206 0.08 8.99 18.37
CA LEU A 206 0.82 8.25 17.34
C LEU A 206 2.06 7.63 17.98
N ASN A 207 2.27 6.33 17.73
CA ASN A 207 3.44 5.58 18.18
C ASN A 207 4.05 4.89 16.97
N ILE A 208 5.38 4.95 16.83
CA ILE A 208 6.13 4.38 15.70
C ILE A 208 7.04 3.28 16.22
N VAL A 209 6.76 2.04 15.82
CA VAL A 209 7.41 0.84 16.34
C VAL A 209 7.78 -0.10 15.19
N PRO A 210 8.86 0.14 14.45
CA PRO A 210 9.37 -0.84 13.50
C PRO A 210 9.55 -2.19 14.19
N ALA A 211 9.12 -3.28 13.57
CA ALA A 211 9.14 -4.59 14.21
C ALA A 211 9.21 -5.74 13.22
N GLY A 212 9.87 -6.82 13.62
CA GLY A 212 9.86 -8.10 12.93
C GLY A 212 8.54 -8.85 13.09
N ARG A 213 8.49 -10.08 12.55
CA ARG A 213 7.27 -10.91 12.48
C ARG A 213 6.66 -11.20 13.85
N GLU A 214 7.46 -11.55 14.85
CA GLU A 214 6.98 -12.00 16.17
C GLU A 214 6.28 -10.85 16.93
N ALA A 215 6.93 -9.70 17.05
CA ALA A 215 6.33 -8.54 17.69
C ALA A 215 5.12 -8.00 16.91
N SER A 216 5.12 -8.13 15.57
CA SER A 216 3.95 -7.80 14.73
C SER A 216 2.76 -8.73 15.03
N ALA A 217 2.99 -10.04 15.15
CA ALA A 217 1.96 -11.00 15.51
C ALA A 217 1.44 -10.78 16.95
N TYR A 218 2.33 -10.40 17.86
CA TYR A 218 1.96 -10.01 19.21
C TYR A 218 1.04 -8.78 19.23
N LEU A 219 1.38 -7.72 18.46
CA LEU A 219 0.54 -6.53 18.33
C LEU A 219 -0.88 -6.87 17.82
N VAL A 220 -0.98 -7.76 16.81
CA VAL A 220 -2.27 -8.18 16.25
C VAL A 220 -3.12 -8.90 17.30
N GLN A 221 -2.52 -9.64 18.24
CA GLN A 221 -3.21 -10.39 19.29
C GLN A 221 -3.46 -9.58 20.55
N HIS A 222 -2.79 -8.43 20.72
CA HIS A 222 -2.78 -7.68 21.96
C HIS A 222 -4.20 -7.22 22.36
N PRO A 223 -4.67 -7.51 23.60
CA PRO A 223 -6.04 -7.22 24.04
C PRO A 223 -6.38 -5.73 24.05
N GLY A 224 -5.37 -4.87 24.14
CA GLY A 224 -5.51 -3.42 24.10
C GLY A 224 -5.61 -2.81 22.70
N VAL A 225 -5.64 -3.58 21.62
CA VAL A 225 -5.88 -3.14 20.25
C VAL A 225 -7.33 -3.37 19.86
N ASP A 226 -8.00 -2.35 19.34
CA ASP A 226 -9.42 -2.40 18.96
C ASP A 226 -9.64 -2.68 17.49
N LYS A 227 -8.71 -2.28 16.62
CA LYS A 227 -8.78 -2.48 15.17
C LYS A 227 -7.40 -2.78 14.61
N VAL A 228 -7.34 -3.64 13.60
CA VAL A 228 -6.15 -3.86 12.78
C VAL A 228 -6.40 -3.31 11.38
N ALA A 229 -5.46 -2.52 10.87
CA ALA A 229 -5.38 -2.11 9.46
C ALA A 229 -4.04 -2.62 8.90
N PHE A 230 -4.11 -3.55 7.96
CA PHE A 230 -2.96 -4.29 7.45
C PHE A 230 -2.86 -4.16 5.93
N THR A 231 -1.66 -3.92 5.44
CA THR A 231 -1.28 -4.13 4.04
C THR A 231 -0.09 -5.08 3.99
N GLY A 232 -0.15 -6.09 3.11
CA GLY A 232 0.94 -7.05 2.94
C GLY A 232 0.53 -8.31 2.17
N SER A 233 1.25 -9.43 2.39
CA SER A 233 0.98 -10.67 1.68
C SER A 233 -0.36 -11.31 2.05
N THR A 234 -0.99 -11.99 1.10
CA THR A 234 -2.25 -12.74 1.32
C THR A 234 -2.13 -13.77 2.44
N ALA A 235 -1.00 -14.45 2.54
CA ALA A 235 -0.76 -15.43 3.61
C ALA A 235 -0.78 -14.77 5.01
N ALA A 236 -0.12 -13.62 5.16
CA ALA A 236 -0.16 -12.86 6.42
C ALA A 236 -1.56 -12.30 6.69
N GLY A 237 -2.25 -11.80 5.65
CA GLY A 237 -3.63 -11.31 5.77
C GLY A 237 -4.60 -12.38 6.25
N ARG A 238 -4.51 -13.61 5.74
CA ARG A 238 -5.31 -14.76 6.21
C ARG A 238 -5.06 -15.06 7.69
N ALA A 239 -3.80 -15.09 8.12
CA ALA A 239 -3.45 -15.32 9.52
C ALA A 239 -3.96 -14.20 10.45
N ILE A 240 -3.84 -12.94 10.01
CA ILE A 240 -4.38 -11.79 10.75
C ILE A 240 -5.92 -11.83 10.81
N GLY A 241 -6.57 -12.15 9.68
CA GLY A 241 -8.02 -12.30 9.61
C GLY A 241 -8.56 -13.38 10.56
N GLU A 242 -7.86 -14.52 10.65
CA GLU A 242 -8.19 -15.58 11.61
C GLU A 242 -8.13 -15.08 13.06
N VAL A 243 -7.04 -14.40 13.43
CA VAL A 243 -6.88 -13.83 14.78
C VAL A 243 -7.98 -12.80 15.07
N CYS A 244 -8.21 -11.86 14.14
CA CYS A 244 -9.22 -10.83 14.30
C CYS A 244 -10.63 -11.41 14.38
N GLY A 245 -10.95 -12.43 13.56
CA GLY A 245 -12.24 -13.14 13.62
C GLY A 245 -12.47 -13.82 14.94
N ARG A 246 -11.47 -14.50 15.49
CA ARG A 246 -11.56 -15.11 16.83
C ARG A 246 -11.78 -14.07 17.94
N LEU A 247 -11.23 -12.87 17.80
CA LEU A 247 -11.37 -11.77 18.76
C LEU A 247 -12.57 -10.87 18.48
N LEU A 248 -13.34 -11.11 17.42
CA LEU A 248 -14.40 -10.22 16.90
C LEU A 248 -13.91 -8.78 16.70
N ARG A 249 -12.64 -8.65 16.31
CA ARG A 249 -11.96 -7.38 16.12
C ARG A 249 -12.14 -6.89 14.69
N PRO A 250 -12.58 -5.64 14.47
CA PRO A 250 -12.60 -5.04 13.15
C PRO A 250 -11.23 -5.07 12.47
N VAL A 251 -11.21 -5.47 11.19
CA VAL A 251 -9.99 -5.57 10.40
C VAL A 251 -10.20 -5.02 9.00
N THR A 252 -9.19 -4.30 8.48
CA THR A 252 -9.05 -3.95 7.06
C THR A 252 -7.80 -4.65 6.55
N LEU A 253 -7.92 -5.37 5.44
CA LEU A 253 -6.84 -6.15 4.83
C LEU A 253 -6.69 -5.69 3.38
N GLU A 254 -5.53 -5.14 3.04
CA GLU A 254 -5.11 -4.84 1.67
C GLU A 254 -3.97 -5.78 1.31
N LEU A 255 -4.23 -6.69 0.37
CA LEU A 255 -3.36 -7.85 0.13
C LEU A 255 -2.85 -7.88 -1.32
N GLY A 256 -2.30 -9.02 -1.73
CA GLY A 256 -1.71 -9.19 -3.04
C GLY A 256 -2.70 -9.10 -4.21
N GLY A 257 -2.15 -9.02 -5.41
CA GLY A 257 -2.89 -8.97 -6.65
C GLY A 257 -2.16 -9.68 -7.80
N LYS A 258 -2.92 -10.01 -8.82
CA LYS A 258 -2.44 -10.48 -10.12
C LYS A 258 -3.33 -9.89 -11.21
N SER A 259 -3.34 -8.57 -11.26
CA SER A 259 -4.25 -7.81 -12.11
C SER A 259 -4.04 -8.07 -13.60
N ALA A 260 -5.15 -8.03 -14.34
CA ALA A 260 -5.13 -8.19 -15.79
C ALA A 260 -5.22 -6.83 -16.50
N ALA A 261 -4.49 -6.67 -17.61
CA ALA A 261 -4.68 -5.63 -18.61
C ALA A 261 -5.37 -6.26 -19.83
N ILE A 262 -6.64 -5.98 -20.03
CA ILE A 262 -7.36 -6.41 -21.25
C ILE A 262 -7.09 -5.38 -22.35
N VAL A 263 -6.37 -5.78 -23.39
CA VAL A 263 -6.17 -4.97 -24.60
C VAL A 263 -7.25 -5.35 -25.61
N ALA A 264 -8.25 -4.51 -25.80
CA ALA A 264 -9.35 -4.77 -26.73
C ALA A 264 -8.88 -4.71 -28.20
N ALA A 265 -9.66 -5.25 -29.11
CA ALA A 265 -9.30 -5.31 -30.53
C ALA A 265 -9.16 -3.91 -31.18
N ASP A 266 -9.90 -2.93 -30.65
CA ASP A 266 -9.89 -1.52 -31.10
C ASP A 266 -8.88 -0.64 -30.33
N ALA A 267 -8.13 -1.19 -29.39
CA ALA A 267 -7.19 -0.43 -28.56
C ALA A 267 -6.13 0.31 -29.40
N ASP A 268 -5.86 1.55 -29.03
CA ASP A 268 -4.68 2.29 -29.52
C ASP A 268 -3.44 1.78 -28.77
N LEU A 269 -2.60 1.00 -29.48
CA LEU A 269 -1.40 0.42 -28.90
C LEU A 269 -0.33 1.47 -28.53
N SER A 270 -0.38 2.66 -29.14
CA SER A 270 0.53 3.73 -28.75
C SER A 270 0.19 4.32 -27.39
N VAL A 271 -1.10 4.44 -27.08
CA VAL A 271 -1.61 4.84 -25.75
C VAL A 271 -1.30 3.77 -24.72
N PHE A 272 -1.55 2.50 -25.06
CA PHE A 272 -1.22 1.37 -24.17
C PHE A 272 0.27 1.33 -23.84
N ALA A 273 1.14 1.38 -24.86
CA ALA A 273 2.60 1.35 -24.70
C ALA A 273 3.12 2.52 -23.85
N ALA A 274 2.60 3.73 -24.08
CA ALA A 274 3.00 4.92 -23.32
C ALA A 274 2.69 4.83 -21.82
N ASN A 275 1.65 4.09 -21.44
CA ASN A 275 1.25 3.90 -20.04
C ASN A 275 1.74 2.58 -19.41
N LEU A 276 2.32 1.66 -20.20
CA LEU A 276 2.66 0.30 -19.74
C LEU A 276 3.54 0.28 -18.49
N ALA A 277 4.57 1.12 -18.45
CA ALA A 277 5.48 1.16 -17.31
C ALA A 277 4.77 1.59 -16.02
N GLU A 278 3.85 2.55 -16.10
CA GLU A 278 3.11 3.09 -14.95
C GLU A 278 2.04 2.12 -14.43
N VAL A 279 1.41 1.34 -15.30
CA VAL A 279 0.32 0.45 -14.90
C VAL A 279 0.77 -0.97 -14.58
N SER A 280 1.91 -1.42 -15.13
CA SER A 280 2.34 -2.82 -15.06
C SER A 280 3.69 -3.04 -14.38
N LEU A 281 4.60 -2.04 -14.42
CA LEU A 281 5.97 -2.17 -13.90
C LEU A 281 6.34 -1.09 -12.87
N VAL A 282 5.38 -0.25 -12.47
CA VAL A 282 5.60 0.81 -11.49
C VAL A 282 6.26 0.27 -10.21
N ASN A 283 7.19 1.05 -9.65
CA ASN A 283 7.98 0.64 -8.49
C ASN A 283 8.72 -0.70 -8.70
N ASN A 284 9.36 -0.86 -9.87
CA ASN A 284 10.12 -2.06 -10.20
C ASN A 284 9.25 -3.35 -10.22
N GLY A 285 7.94 -3.20 -10.47
CA GLY A 285 6.95 -4.28 -10.38
C GLY A 285 6.54 -4.65 -8.95
N GLN A 286 6.99 -3.93 -7.92
CA GLN A 286 6.67 -4.17 -6.51
C GLN A 286 5.37 -3.46 -6.09
N THR A 287 4.32 -3.65 -6.88
CA THR A 287 3.04 -2.96 -6.72
C THR A 287 1.88 -3.95 -6.77
N CYS A 288 1.07 -3.96 -5.73
CA CYS A 288 0.00 -4.95 -5.54
C CYS A 288 -1.10 -4.91 -6.61
N HIS A 289 -1.41 -3.72 -7.14
CA HIS A 289 -2.43 -3.55 -8.20
C HIS A 289 -1.85 -3.59 -9.62
N ALA A 290 -0.55 -3.76 -9.81
CA ALA A 290 0.08 -3.75 -11.12
C ALA A 290 -0.56 -4.78 -12.07
N SER A 291 -0.92 -4.34 -13.29
CA SER A 291 -1.54 -5.17 -14.32
C SER A 291 -0.47 -6.01 -15.03
N THR A 292 0.04 -7.04 -14.36
CA THR A 292 1.16 -7.86 -14.83
C THR A 292 0.76 -8.99 -15.77
N ARG A 293 -0.55 -9.29 -15.91
CA ARG A 293 -1.11 -10.20 -16.91
C ARG A 293 -1.69 -9.37 -18.05
N ILE A 294 -1.07 -9.41 -19.23
CA ILE A 294 -1.56 -8.72 -20.42
C ILE A 294 -2.36 -9.72 -21.23
N LEU A 295 -3.63 -9.43 -21.47
CA LEU A 295 -4.53 -10.23 -22.29
C LEU A 295 -4.66 -9.58 -23.67
N ALA A 296 -4.21 -10.29 -24.71
CA ALA A 296 -4.10 -9.75 -26.06
C ALA A 296 -5.01 -10.50 -27.05
N PRO A 297 -5.79 -9.78 -27.89
CA PRO A 297 -6.66 -10.43 -28.88
C PRO A 297 -5.82 -11.18 -29.92
N ARG A 298 -6.17 -12.42 -30.25
CA ARG A 298 -5.43 -13.24 -31.22
C ARG A 298 -5.22 -12.54 -32.55
N ALA A 299 -6.19 -11.75 -32.99
CA ALA A 299 -6.10 -11.02 -34.26
C ALA A 299 -4.99 -9.96 -34.28
N ARG A 300 -4.57 -9.48 -33.13
CA ARG A 300 -3.52 -8.45 -32.97
C ARG A 300 -2.41 -8.88 -32.00
N TYR A 301 -2.31 -10.19 -31.75
CA TYR A 301 -1.41 -10.72 -30.73
C TYR A 301 0.05 -10.28 -30.94
N ASP A 302 0.55 -10.48 -32.16
CA ASP A 302 1.95 -10.12 -32.49
C ASP A 302 2.19 -8.62 -32.37
N GLU A 303 1.23 -7.76 -32.72
CA GLU A 303 1.32 -6.31 -32.55
C GLU A 303 1.42 -5.92 -31.07
N VAL A 304 0.62 -6.56 -30.18
CA VAL A 304 0.66 -6.32 -28.75
C VAL A 304 2.00 -6.81 -28.15
N VAL A 305 2.44 -8.02 -28.56
CA VAL A 305 3.73 -8.57 -28.11
C VAL A 305 4.88 -7.65 -28.50
N GLU A 306 4.89 -7.14 -29.75
CA GLU A 306 5.92 -6.20 -30.23
C GLU A 306 5.87 -4.89 -29.42
N ALA A 307 4.70 -4.27 -29.27
CA ALA A 307 4.53 -3.02 -28.51
C ALA A 307 5.02 -3.15 -27.06
N VAL A 308 4.63 -4.24 -26.37
CA VAL A 308 5.08 -4.50 -24.99
C VAL A 308 6.58 -4.72 -24.93
N THR A 309 7.12 -5.55 -25.83
CA THR A 309 8.53 -5.90 -25.85
C THR A 309 9.42 -4.67 -26.09
N GLU A 310 9.08 -3.85 -27.10
CA GLU A 310 9.85 -2.64 -27.42
C GLU A 310 9.79 -1.61 -26.29
N THR A 311 8.60 -1.44 -25.69
CA THR A 311 8.44 -0.55 -24.52
C THR A 311 9.32 -1.02 -23.36
N VAL A 312 9.27 -2.30 -23.01
CA VAL A 312 10.03 -2.85 -21.88
C VAL A 312 11.54 -2.78 -22.14
N ARG A 313 12.01 -3.05 -23.36
CA ARG A 313 13.43 -2.89 -23.76
C ARG A 313 13.92 -1.46 -23.64
N GLY A 314 13.05 -0.49 -23.88
CA GLY A 314 13.37 0.94 -23.80
C GLY A 314 13.49 1.47 -22.38
N LEU A 315 13.10 0.71 -21.34
CA LEU A 315 13.15 1.16 -19.97
C LEU A 315 14.59 1.24 -19.44
N VAL A 316 14.95 2.39 -18.88
CA VAL A 316 16.26 2.58 -18.25
C VAL A 316 16.30 1.85 -16.91
N VAL A 317 17.15 0.83 -16.81
CA VAL A 317 17.44 0.12 -15.56
C VAL A 317 18.71 0.70 -14.95
N GLY A 318 18.66 1.23 -13.72
CA GLY A 318 19.82 1.90 -13.14
C GLY A 318 19.65 2.45 -11.73
N ASP A 319 20.54 3.38 -11.36
CA ASP A 319 20.50 4.05 -10.06
C ASP A 319 19.13 4.68 -9.81
N PRO A 320 18.41 4.29 -8.76
CA PRO A 320 17.07 4.80 -8.49
C PRO A 320 17.07 6.30 -8.13
N LEU A 321 18.20 6.89 -7.78
CA LEU A 321 18.36 8.34 -7.55
C LEU A 321 18.49 9.14 -8.85
N ASP A 322 18.80 8.50 -9.97
CA ASP A 322 18.77 9.16 -11.29
C ASP A 322 17.32 9.32 -11.75
N LYS A 323 16.95 10.55 -12.12
CA LYS A 323 15.59 10.86 -12.62
C LYS A 323 15.23 10.16 -13.94
N ALA A 324 16.23 9.73 -14.70
CA ALA A 324 16.03 9.00 -15.96
C ALA A 324 15.74 7.51 -15.71
N THR A 325 16.01 6.98 -14.51
CA THR A 325 15.76 5.59 -14.18
C THR A 325 14.26 5.31 -14.11
N ALA A 326 13.83 4.34 -14.90
CA ALA A 326 12.46 3.81 -14.89
C ALA A 326 12.32 2.59 -13.96
N ILE A 327 13.38 1.75 -13.91
CA ILE A 327 13.43 0.52 -13.10
C ILE A 327 14.68 0.56 -12.23
N GLY A 328 14.48 0.63 -10.93
CA GLY A 328 15.52 0.51 -9.91
C GLY A 328 15.70 -0.94 -9.44
N PRO A 329 16.48 -1.16 -8.37
CA PRO A 329 16.64 -2.48 -7.75
C PRO A 329 15.37 -2.88 -6.97
N LEU A 330 15.25 -4.17 -6.68
CA LEU A 330 14.27 -4.69 -5.73
C LEU A 330 14.71 -4.36 -4.29
N VAL A 331 13.78 -4.45 -3.34
CA VAL A 331 14.02 -4.03 -1.95
C VAL A 331 15.10 -4.86 -1.23
N SER A 332 15.30 -6.13 -1.59
CA SER A 332 16.19 -7.04 -0.88
C SER A 332 16.71 -8.18 -1.75
N ALA A 333 17.79 -8.83 -1.31
CA ALA A 333 18.31 -10.05 -1.93
C ALA A 333 17.24 -11.14 -1.97
N ALA A 334 16.48 -11.33 -0.89
CA ALA A 334 15.42 -12.34 -0.84
C ALA A 334 14.32 -12.08 -1.88
N GLN A 335 13.96 -10.81 -2.11
CA GLN A 335 12.98 -10.45 -3.14
C GLN A 335 13.56 -10.69 -4.55
N ARG A 336 14.84 -10.36 -4.80
CA ARG A 336 15.52 -10.68 -6.06
C ARG A 336 15.51 -12.18 -6.35
N GLU A 337 15.91 -12.99 -5.39
CA GLU A 337 15.91 -14.45 -5.51
C GLU A 337 14.51 -15.00 -5.80
N ARG A 338 13.49 -14.48 -5.12
CA ARG A 338 12.09 -14.84 -5.38
C ARG A 338 11.71 -14.57 -6.83
N VAL A 339 12.00 -13.37 -7.34
CA VAL A 339 11.65 -12.99 -8.73
C VAL A 339 12.41 -13.82 -9.75
N LEU A 340 13.72 -14.02 -9.55
CA LEU A 340 14.54 -14.89 -10.42
C LEU A 340 14.04 -16.33 -10.40
N GLY A 341 13.57 -16.83 -9.25
CA GLY A 341 12.96 -18.16 -9.15
C GLY A 341 11.70 -18.27 -10.02
N TYR A 342 10.81 -17.27 -10.05
CA TYR A 342 9.66 -17.28 -10.96
C TYR A 342 10.05 -17.19 -12.43
N ILE A 343 11.09 -16.43 -12.76
CA ILE A 343 11.61 -16.37 -14.14
C ILE A 343 12.11 -17.74 -14.59
N GLU A 344 12.84 -18.44 -13.72
CA GLU A 344 13.32 -19.78 -14.01
C GLU A 344 12.18 -20.81 -14.10
N ASP A 345 11.18 -20.73 -13.22
CA ASP A 345 9.98 -21.56 -13.31
C ASP A 345 9.26 -21.39 -14.66
N GLY A 346 9.11 -20.14 -15.13
CA GLY A 346 8.50 -19.85 -16.43
C GLY A 346 9.30 -20.46 -17.60
N ARG A 347 10.63 -20.34 -17.57
CA ARG A 347 11.53 -20.95 -18.58
C ARG A 347 11.48 -22.47 -18.54
N SER A 348 11.54 -23.05 -17.35
CA SER A 348 11.48 -24.50 -17.16
C SER A 348 10.13 -25.10 -17.59
N ALA A 349 9.05 -24.32 -17.50
CA ALA A 349 7.74 -24.69 -18.04
C ALA A 349 7.63 -24.54 -19.58
N GLY A 350 8.70 -24.06 -20.24
CA GLY A 350 8.78 -23.93 -21.69
C GLY A 350 8.24 -22.60 -22.26
N TYR A 351 7.89 -21.63 -21.42
CA TYR A 351 7.44 -20.33 -21.90
C TYR A 351 8.61 -19.49 -22.44
N ARG A 352 8.38 -18.84 -23.57
CA ARG A 352 9.37 -18.02 -24.26
C ARG A 352 9.38 -16.60 -23.67
N THR A 353 10.59 -16.07 -23.45
CA THR A 353 10.79 -14.65 -23.14
C THR A 353 11.12 -13.87 -24.42
N THR A 354 10.59 -12.65 -24.54
CA THR A 354 10.95 -11.73 -25.64
C THR A 354 12.02 -10.73 -25.20
N THR A 355 12.13 -10.44 -23.91
CA THR A 355 13.16 -9.58 -23.34
C THR A 355 13.40 -9.93 -21.88
N GLY A 356 14.55 -9.56 -21.32
CA GLY A 356 14.94 -9.75 -19.94
C GLY A 356 15.26 -11.20 -19.57
N GLY A 357 15.04 -11.52 -18.32
CA GLY A 357 15.15 -12.87 -17.80
C GLY A 357 16.35 -13.15 -16.90
N GLY A 358 17.04 -12.11 -16.44
CA GLY A 358 18.21 -12.27 -15.59
C GLY A 358 18.53 -11.05 -14.75
N VAL A 359 19.79 -11.00 -14.33
CA VAL A 359 20.39 -9.82 -13.71
C VAL A 359 21.06 -9.01 -14.80
N PRO A 360 20.87 -7.68 -14.86
CA PRO A 360 21.50 -6.85 -15.89
C PRO A 360 23.03 -6.90 -15.80
N ASP A 361 23.72 -7.18 -16.91
CA ASP A 361 25.20 -7.18 -16.97
C ASP A 361 25.82 -5.84 -16.58
N SER A 362 25.07 -4.74 -16.76
CA SER A 362 25.50 -3.37 -16.42
C SER A 362 25.49 -3.08 -14.91
N GLN A 363 24.89 -3.95 -14.10
CA GLN A 363 24.72 -3.74 -12.66
C GLN A 363 25.44 -4.84 -11.87
N SER A 364 26.66 -4.55 -11.45
CA SER A 364 27.49 -5.52 -10.68
C SER A 364 27.13 -5.58 -9.18
N LEU A 365 26.40 -4.59 -8.67
CA LEU A 365 25.91 -4.46 -7.29
C LEU A 365 24.44 -4.05 -7.33
N GLY A 366 23.74 -4.27 -6.22
CA GLY A 366 22.33 -4.00 -6.06
C GLY A 366 21.43 -5.16 -6.48
N TRP A 367 20.21 -5.13 -5.99
CA TRP A 367 19.28 -6.25 -6.20
C TRP A 367 18.44 -6.08 -7.47
N PHE A 368 19.13 -5.80 -8.59
CA PHE A 368 18.50 -5.59 -9.88
C PHE A 368 18.01 -6.87 -10.54
N VAL A 369 16.92 -6.77 -11.28
CA VAL A 369 16.37 -7.79 -12.17
C VAL A 369 15.94 -7.12 -13.46
N GLU A 370 16.26 -7.72 -14.60
CA GLU A 370 15.83 -7.23 -15.91
C GLU A 370 14.30 -7.29 -16.04
N PRO A 371 13.63 -6.23 -16.50
CA PRO A 371 12.24 -6.30 -16.88
C PRO A 371 12.03 -7.42 -17.90
N THR A 372 11.15 -8.37 -17.56
CA THR A 372 11.01 -9.64 -18.27
C THR A 372 9.61 -9.80 -18.83
N VAL A 373 9.48 -10.18 -20.09
CA VAL A 373 8.19 -10.43 -20.76
C VAL A 373 8.14 -11.88 -21.25
N PHE A 374 7.20 -12.64 -20.69
CA PHE A 374 6.83 -13.97 -21.14
C PHE A 374 5.63 -13.89 -22.11
N VAL A 375 5.67 -14.69 -23.16
CA VAL A 375 4.63 -14.73 -24.21
C VAL A 375 4.07 -16.13 -24.35
N ASP A 376 2.87 -16.21 -24.95
CA ASP A 376 2.12 -17.45 -25.16
C ASP A 376 1.85 -18.17 -23.84
N VAL A 377 1.66 -17.42 -22.75
CA VAL A 377 1.48 -17.97 -21.41
C VAL A 377 0.03 -18.41 -21.21
N ASP A 378 -0.15 -19.67 -20.80
CA ASP A 378 -1.44 -20.18 -20.34
C ASP A 378 -1.81 -19.53 -18.99
N ASN A 379 -3.08 -19.13 -18.82
CA ASN A 379 -3.52 -18.50 -17.58
C ASN A 379 -3.37 -19.40 -16.35
N SER A 380 -3.37 -20.73 -16.53
CA SER A 380 -3.13 -21.69 -15.44
C SER A 380 -1.67 -21.80 -15.00
N ALA A 381 -0.73 -21.20 -15.75
CA ALA A 381 0.67 -21.21 -15.42
C ALA A 381 0.94 -20.51 -14.09
N ARG A 382 1.88 -21.04 -13.30
CA ARG A 382 2.26 -20.46 -12.01
C ARG A 382 2.63 -18.97 -12.12
N ILE A 383 3.37 -18.59 -13.17
CA ILE A 383 3.77 -17.19 -13.43
C ILE A 383 2.61 -16.27 -13.79
N ALA A 384 1.46 -16.82 -14.22
CA ALA A 384 0.23 -16.07 -14.50
C ALA A 384 -0.73 -16.05 -13.30
N GLN A 385 -0.65 -17.01 -12.38
CA GLN A 385 -1.56 -17.12 -11.24
C GLN A 385 -0.98 -16.52 -9.96
N GLU A 386 0.30 -16.65 -9.69
CA GLU A 386 0.91 -16.18 -8.45
C GLU A 386 1.47 -14.76 -8.57
N GLU A 387 1.39 -14.01 -7.48
CA GLU A 387 2.00 -12.68 -7.37
C GLU A 387 3.53 -12.78 -7.29
N ILE A 388 4.22 -12.33 -8.33
CA ILE A 388 5.70 -12.36 -8.42
C ILE A 388 6.31 -11.21 -7.59
N PHE A 389 5.72 -10.02 -7.69
CA PHE A 389 6.12 -8.79 -7.03
C PHE A 389 7.51 -8.31 -7.47
N GLY A 390 7.69 -8.24 -8.79
CA GLY A 390 8.89 -7.80 -9.50
C GLY A 390 8.58 -7.50 -10.97
N PRO A 391 9.56 -7.06 -11.76
CA PRO A 391 9.34 -6.55 -13.11
C PRO A 391 9.15 -7.69 -14.14
N VAL A 392 8.09 -8.49 -13.97
CA VAL A 392 7.80 -9.65 -14.82
C VAL A 392 6.37 -9.57 -15.32
N LEU A 393 6.20 -9.59 -16.65
CA LEU A 393 4.93 -9.55 -17.36
C LEU A 393 4.67 -10.88 -18.07
N THR A 394 3.39 -11.26 -18.16
CA THR A 394 2.93 -12.39 -18.97
C THR A 394 1.94 -11.90 -20.02
N ILE A 395 2.03 -12.41 -21.25
CA ILE A 395 1.08 -12.12 -22.31
C ILE A 395 0.34 -13.41 -22.67
N THR A 396 -0.99 -13.38 -22.55
CA THR A 396 -1.90 -14.48 -22.81
C THR A 396 -2.81 -14.10 -23.98
N PRO A 397 -2.90 -14.92 -25.06
CA PRO A 397 -3.83 -14.65 -26.15
C PRO A 397 -5.26 -15.00 -25.75
N TYR A 398 -6.23 -14.23 -26.27
CA TYR A 398 -7.65 -14.56 -26.16
C TYR A 398 -8.35 -14.42 -27.52
N THR A 399 -9.50 -15.08 -27.72
CA THR A 399 -10.24 -15.14 -28.98
C THR A 399 -11.31 -14.06 -29.06
N ASP A 400 -12.07 -13.88 -27.98
CA ASP A 400 -13.14 -12.89 -27.87
C ASP A 400 -13.16 -12.28 -26.45
N GLU A 401 -13.97 -11.24 -26.28
CA GLU A 401 -14.02 -10.50 -25.03
C GLU A 401 -14.61 -11.30 -23.85
N ASP A 402 -15.48 -12.27 -24.13
CA ASP A 402 -16.01 -13.14 -23.10
C ASP A 402 -14.91 -14.03 -22.53
N GLU A 403 -14.02 -14.55 -23.39
CA GLU A 403 -12.82 -15.27 -22.98
C GLU A 403 -11.85 -14.35 -22.22
N ALA A 404 -11.62 -13.11 -22.71
CA ALA A 404 -10.74 -12.15 -22.02
C ALA A 404 -11.23 -11.88 -20.59
N VAL A 405 -12.52 -11.63 -20.42
CA VAL A 405 -13.14 -11.42 -19.10
C VAL A 405 -13.06 -12.68 -18.24
N ALA A 406 -13.30 -13.85 -18.82
CA ALA A 406 -13.17 -15.11 -18.11
C ALA A 406 -11.73 -15.32 -17.59
N ILE A 407 -10.72 -15.12 -18.44
CA ILE A 407 -9.29 -15.19 -18.07
C ILE A 407 -8.95 -14.14 -17.01
N ALA A 408 -9.42 -12.90 -17.16
CA ALA A 408 -9.17 -11.84 -16.18
C ALA A 408 -9.68 -12.23 -14.78
N ASN A 409 -10.86 -12.84 -14.72
CA ASN A 409 -11.54 -13.26 -13.51
C ASN A 409 -11.05 -14.60 -12.93
N ASP A 410 -10.39 -15.44 -13.74
CA ASP A 410 -9.81 -16.72 -13.33
C ASP A 410 -8.48 -16.49 -12.60
N SER A 411 -8.60 -16.00 -11.40
CA SER A 411 -7.52 -15.75 -10.43
C SER A 411 -8.11 -15.73 -9.03
N GLU A 412 -7.35 -16.15 -8.04
CA GLU A 412 -7.77 -15.99 -6.64
C GLU A 412 -7.79 -14.51 -6.18
N TYR A 413 -7.15 -13.63 -6.93
CA TYR A 413 -7.04 -12.20 -6.65
C TYR A 413 -8.16 -11.38 -7.29
N GLY A 414 -8.30 -10.14 -6.83
CA GLY A 414 -9.23 -9.15 -7.36
C GLY A 414 -8.97 -7.75 -6.78
N LEU A 415 -7.72 -7.25 -6.89
CA LEU A 415 -7.36 -5.92 -6.40
C LEU A 415 -7.59 -4.85 -7.47
N GLY A 416 -6.94 -4.99 -8.62
CA GLY A 416 -7.00 -4.05 -9.72
C GLY A 416 -7.20 -4.73 -11.08
N GLY A 417 -7.25 -3.91 -12.12
CA GLY A 417 -7.28 -4.30 -13.52
C GLY A 417 -7.26 -3.08 -14.42
N THR A 418 -6.96 -3.27 -15.71
CA THR A 418 -7.09 -2.21 -16.72
C THR A 418 -7.74 -2.74 -17.98
N VAL A 419 -8.47 -1.86 -18.67
CA VAL A 419 -9.06 -2.10 -19.99
C VAL A 419 -8.56 -1.04 -20.95
N TRP A 420 -8.08 -1.46 -22.10
CA TRP A 420 -7.54 -0.59 -23.15
C TRP A 420 -8.40 -0.70 -24.38
N THR A 421 -9.03 0.39 -24.82
CA THR A 421 -10.00 0.46 -25.93
C THR A 421 -10.07 1.89 -26.45
N ALA A 422 -10.48 2.05 -27.69
CA ALA A 422 -10.73 3.37 -28.27
C ALA A 422 -12.08 3.98 -27.83
N ASP A 423 -13.00 3.17 -27.29
CA ASP A 423 -14.34 3.58 -26.85
C ASP A 423 -14.46 3.50 -25.32
N GLU A 424 -14.64 4.64 -24.67
CA GLU A 424 -14.77 4.73 -23.21
C GLU A 424 -16.03 4.03 -22.66
N GLU A 425 -17.16 4.06 -23.39
CA GLU A 425 -18.39 3.38 -22.96
C GLU A 425 -18.19 1.85 -23.01
N HIS A 426 -17.53 1.37 -24.06
CA HIS A 426 -17.12 -0.02 -24.18
C HIS A 426 -16.14 -0.41 -23.05
N GLY A 427 -15.16 0.45 -22.77
CA GLY A 427 -14.23 0.26 -21.66
C GLY A 427 -14.92 0.12 -20.30
N LEU A 428 -15.91 0.97 -20.03
CA LEU A 428 -16.73 0.91 -18.82
C LEU A 428 -17.58 -0.37 -18.76
N ALA A 429 -18.14 -0.79 -19.90
CA ALA A 429 -18.91 -2.04 -19.99
C ALA A 429 -18.03 -3.27 -19.68
N LEU A 430 -16.82 -3.34 -20.22
CA LEU A 430 -15.85 -4.40 -19.91
C LEU A 430 -15.40 -4.33 -18.45
N ALA A 431 -15.05 -3.14 -17.95
CA ALA A 431 -14.63 -2.93 -16.56
C ALA A 431 -15.68 -3.45 -15.57
N SER A 432 -16.97 -3.26 -15.84
CA SER A 432 -18.06 -3.72 -14.98
C SER A 432 -18.17 -5.25 -14.86
N ARG A 433 -17.52 -6.00 -15.76
CA ARG A 433 -17.49 -7.48 -15.78
C ARG A 433 -16.26 -8.06 -15.09
N ILE A 434 -15.27 -7.22 -14.72
CA ILE A 434 -14.05 -7.65 -14.06
C ILE A 434 -14.29 -7.70 -12.55
N HIS A 435 -14.05 -8.86 -11.92
CA HIS A 435 -14.24 -9.09 -10.49
C HIS A 435 -13.02 -8.59 -9.68
N SER A 436 -12.83 -7.28 -9.65
CA SER A 436 -11.78 -6.61 -8.86
C SER A 436 -12.36 -5.40 -8.14
N GLY A 437 -11.62 -4.88 -7.17
CA GLY A 437 -12.05 -3.71 -6.41
C GLY A 437 -11.88 -2.40 -7.17
N THR A 438 -10.95 -2.36 -8.13
CA THR A 438 -10.65 -1.18 -8.95
C THR A 438 -10.33 -1.59 -10.39
N VAL A 439 -10.75 -0.78 -11.36
CA VAL A 439 -10.42 -0.96 -12.79
C VAL A 439 -10.18 0.40 -13.42
N GLY A 440 -9.08 0.53 -14.16
CA GLY A 440 -8.80 1.70 -14.98
C GLY A 440 -9.19 1.47 -16.44
N VAL A 441 -9.65 2.51 -17.13
CA VAL A 441 -9.89 2.50 -18.60
C VAL A 441 -8.87 3.44 -19.23
N ASN A 442 -8.00 2.89 -20.08
CA ASN A 442 -6.89 3.59 -20.74
C ASN A 442 -5.92 4.32 -19.78
N HIS A 443 -6.01 4.02 -18.50
CA HIS A 443 -5.24 4.64 -17.43
C HIS A 443 -5.42 3.84 -16.14
N TYR A 444 -4.53 4.04 -15.16
CA TYR A 444 -4.75 3.61 -13.77
C TYR A 444 -4.04 4.55 -12.81
N ALA A 445 -4.79 5.20 -11.97
CA ALA A 445 -4.25 6.01 -10.86
C ALA A 445 -5.17 5.90 -9.64
N LEU A 446 -4.58 5.91 -8.45
CA LEU A 446 -5.34 5.99 -7.21
C LEU A 446 -5.84 7.42 -7.03
N ASP A 447 -7.11 7.55 -6.66
CA ASP A 447 -7.76 8.81 -6.34
C ASP A 447 -8.03 8.87 -4.83
N LEU A 448 -7.73 10.03 -4.20
CA LEU A 448 -7.98 10.23 -2.77
C LEU A 448 -9.48 10.23 -2.43
N ASP A 449 -10.33 10.62 -3.37
CA ASP A 449 -11.79 10.69 -3.22
C ASP A 449 -12.51 9.37 -3.55
N ALA A 450 -11.78 8.37 -4.06
CA ALA A 450 -12.37 7.09 -4.46
C ALA A 450 -11.86 5.93 -3.59
N PRO A 451 -12.73 4.97 -3.23
CA PRO A 451 -12.32 3.84 -2.41
C PRO A 451 -11.36 2.93 -3.17
N PHE A 452 -10.27 2.54 -2.48
CA PHE A 452 -9.31 1.55 -2.92
C PHE A 452 -9.41 0.29 -2.07
N GLY A 453 -9.29 -0.89 -2.70
CA GLY A 453 -9.22 -2.16 -2.00
C GLY A 453 -9.73 -3.31 -2.83
N GLY A 454 -9.32 -4.52 -2.44
CA GLY A 454 -9.59 -5.74 -3.19
C GLY A 454 -10.87 -6.48 -2.81
N VAL A 455 -11.18 -7.48 -3.63
CA VAL A 455 -12.15 -8.55 -3.37
C VAL A 455 -11.42 -9.91 -3.43
N LYS A 456 -12.09 -11.01 -3.17
CA LYS A 456 -11.50 -12.36 -3.13
C LYS A 456 -10.30 -12.41 -2.17
N SER A 457 -9.17 -12.99 -2.59
CA SER A 457 -7.94 -13.08 -1.79
C SER A 457 -7.11 -11.79 -1.73
N SER A 458 -7.57 -10.73 -2.39
CA SER A 458 -6.91 -9.41 -2.35
C SER A 458 -7.31 -8.54 -1.16
N GLY A 459 -8.31 -8.93 -0.37
CA GLY A 459 -8.53 -8.26 0.89
C GLY A 459 -9.98 -8.11 1.37
N LEU A 460 -10.11 -7.35 2.45
CA LEU A 460 -11.35 -7.03 3.14
C LEU A 460 -11.38 -5.54 3.50
N GLY A 461 -12.47 -4.87 3.21
CA GLY A 461 -12.65 -3.44 3.50
C GLY A 461 -12.16 -2.54 2.37
N ARG A 462 -12.05 -1.27 2.66
CA ARG A 462 -11.57 -0.24 1.71
C ARG A 462 -10.70 0.77 2.44
N GLU A 463 -9.73 1.30 1.71
CA GLU A 463 -8.93 2.47 2.06
C GLU A 463 -9.24 3.59 1.05
N LEU A 464 -8.83 4.82 1.31
CA LEU A 464 -9.14 6.02 0.54
C LEU A 464 -10.65 6.33 0.47
N GLY A 465 -10.98 7.48 -0.08
CA GLY A 465 -12.34 7.99 -0.12
C GLY A 465 -12.97 8.17 1.28
N PRO A 466 -14.21 8.63 1.33
CA PRO A 466 -15.00 8.60 2.56
C PRO A 466 -15.22 7.20 3.11
N GLU A 467 -15.23 6.18 2.24
CA GLU A 467 -15.34 4.77 2.59
C GLU A 467 -14.16 4.28 3.46
N GLY A 468 -12.95 4.80 3.22
CA GLY A 468 -11.77 4.49 4.02
C GLY A 468 -11.82 5.05 5.44
N LEU A 469 -12.63 6.08 5.69
CA LEU A 469 -12.83 6.67 7.01
C LEU A 469 -13.82 5.86 7.88
N ASN A 470 -14.89 5.34 7.26
CA ASN A 470 -15.98 4.69 7.97
C ASN A 470 -15.56 3.53 8.91
N PRO A 471 -14.60 2.66 8.54
CA PRO A 471 -14.16 1.56 9.40
C PRO A 471 -13.45 1.97 10.70
N TYR A 472 -13.15 3.25 10.88
CA TYR A 472 -12.53 3.79 12.10
C TYR A 472 -13.55 4.36 13.09
N PHE A 473 -14.85 4.31 12.75
CA PHE A 473 -15.94 4.65 13.65
C PHE A 473 -16.71 3.42 14.11
N ALA A 474 -17.09 3.43 15.40
CA ALA A 474 -18.14 2.61 15.96
C ALA A 474 -19.44 3.43 15.99
N THR A 475 -20.55 2.81 15.57
CA THR A 475 -21.86 3.47 15.57
C THR A 475 -22.64 3.06 16.81
N LYS A 476 -23.14 4.05 17.58
CA LYS A 476 -23.97 3.86 18.78
C LYS A 476 -25.32 4.53 18.60
N SER A 477 -26.40 3.83 18.87
CA SER A 477 -27.77 4.40 18.89
C SER A 477 -28.21 4.68 20.32
N VAL A 478 -28.68 5.91 20.57
CA VAL A 478 -29.23 6.36 21.84
C VAL A 478 -30.71 6.68 21.64
N TYR A 479 -31.59 5.99 22.34
CA TYR A 479 -33.05 6.09 22.17
C TYR A 479 -33.65 7.02 23.22
N PHE A 480 -34.51 7.92 22.79
CA PHE A 480 -35.29 8.81 23.66
C PHE A 480 -36.78 8.55 23.44
N GLY A 481 -37.50 8.28 24.51
CA GLY A 481 -38.94 8.13 24.47
C GLY A 481 -39.67 9.46 24.27
N THR A 482 -41.00 9.40 24.03
CA THR A 482 -41.88 10.57 24.09
C THR A 482 -41.94 11.06 25.53
N ARG A 483 -41.68 12.33 25.73
CA ARG A 483 -41.95 13.02 27.04
C ARG A 483 -43.44 13.24 27.23
#